data_7e0b85bf76e9cc9ccf0c82e13335357d
#
_entry.id   7e0b85bf76e9cc9ccf0c82e13335357d
#
_cell.length_a   1.000
_cell.length_b   1.000
_cell.length_c   1.000
_cell.angle_alpha   90.00
_cell.angle_beta   90.00
_cell.angle_gamma   90.00
#
_symmetry.space_group_name_H-M   'P 1'
#
loop_
_entity.id
_entity.type
_entity.pdbx_description
1 polymer ?
#
loop_
_entity_poly.entity_id
_entity_poly.type
_entity_poly.pdbx_seq_one_letter_code
_entity_poly.pdbx_strand_id
1 'polypeptide(L)'
;VSAPANLKSHGLARQNCAMTVQQAVTPELRQWIIAQAQAGHPPDTVLQAMRASGWDEDVAIAAMEDTLQGFLAEHQARQREQQQARPAPQDTLPPAVPVPDAAIGDSPVWVDAGDRRVQVLMAMKHPRVIVFGSMLSDEECDAIVAAARPRMARSETVVVDTGGSEVNDARTSRGMFFERGENAVCKRVEQRIATLLNWPLVNGEGLQVLHYLPGAEYRPHHDYFDPDKSGTAAITSRGGQRVGTLIMYLNSPEKGGGTTFPDVGLEVAPVKGNAVFFSYDRPHVSTKTLHGGAPVIEGEKWVATKWLREGEFK
;
A
#
# COMPACT_ATOMS: atom_id res chain seq x y z
N VAL A 1 15.64 32.19 9.42
CA VAL A 1 14.89 32.39 8.17
C VAL A 1 14.70 33.87 7.99
N SER A 2 15.43 34.51 7.07
CA SER A 2 15.26 35.94 6.79
C SER A 2 14.71 36.10 5.38
N ALA A 3 13.60 36.87 5.25
CA ALA A 3 13.01 37.18 3.95
C ALA A 3 13.86 38.26 3.24
N PRO A 4 13.86 38.30 1.88
CA PRO A 4 14.47 39.38 1.13
C PRO A 4 13.93 40.74 1.54
N ALA A 5 14.82 41.73 1.70
CA ALA A 5 14.45 43.07 2.11
C ALA A 5 13.59 43.76 1.03
N ASN A 6 12.61 44.54 1.48
CA ASN A 6 11.74 45.33 0.63
C ASN A 6 12.53 46.48 -0.01
N LEU A 7 12.77 46.42 -1.32
CA LEU A 7 13.41 47.50 -2.08
C LEU A 7 12.42 48.63 -2.32
N LYS A 8 12.58 49.73 -1.55
CA LYS A 8 11.84 50.98 -1.78
C LYS A 8 12.40 51.65 -3.03
N SER A 9 11.61 51.73 -4.11
CA SER A 9 11.93 52.56 -5.27
C SER A 9 11.72 54.04 -4.91
N HIS A 10 12.80 54.82 -4.81
CA HIS A 10 12.76 56.27 -4.64
C HIS A 10 12.46 56.96 -6.01
N GLY A 11 11.23 57.36 -6.23
CA GLY A 11 10.85 58.28 -7.28
C GLY A 11 10.51 59.66 -6.65
N LEU A 12 11.29 60.69 -6.98
CA LEU A 12 11.06 62.08 -6.62
C LEU A 12 9.88 62.66 -7.39
N ALA A 13 8.76 62.97 -6.73
CA ALA A 13 7.84 64.03 -7.11
C ALA A 13 6.96 64.42 -5.91
N ARG A 14 6.97 65.72 -5.58
CA ARG A 14 6.13 66.32 -4.51
C ARG A 14 4.69 66.40 -5.01
N GLN A 15 3.73 65.87 -4.22
CA GLN A 15 2.46 66.53 -3.84
C GLN A 15 1.61 65.58 -3.01
N ASN A 16 0.94 66.13 -1.99
CA ASN A 16 0.14 65.44 -0.96
C ASN A 16 -0.90 64.44 -1.51
N CYS A 17 -0.69 63.16 -1.27
CA CYS A 17 -1.74 62.15 -1.14
C CYS A 17 -1.13 60.97 -0.41
N ALA A 18 -1.89 60.31 0.46
CA ALA A 18 -1.40 59.14 1.22
C ALA A 18 -0.82 58.11 0.21
N MET A 19 0.51 58.02 0.13
CA MET A 19 1.19 57.03 -0.72
C MET A 19 1.12 55.70 -0.07
N THR A 20 0.24 54.82 -0.53
CA THR A 20 0.37 53.38 -0.36
C THR A 20 1.63 52.99 -1.10
N VAL A 21 2.69 52.67 -0.37
CA VAL A 21 3.94 52.13 -0.96
C VAL A 21 3.59 50.75 -1.52
N GLN A 22 3.49 50.68 -2.84
CA GLN A 22 3.20 49.44 -3.52
C GLN A 22 4.44 48.54 -3.42
N GLN A 23 4.35 47.52 -2.55
CA GLN A 23 5.41 46.53 -2.37
C GLN A 23 5.37 45.53 -3.54
N ALA A 24 6.44 45.49 -4.35
CA ALA A 24 6.48 44.63 -5.54
C ALA A 24 6.99 43.22 -5.16
N VAL A 25 6.25 42.19 -5.51
CA VAL A 25 6.63 40.79 -5.37
C VAL A 25 7.66 40.41 -6.42
N THR A 26 8.93 40.34 -6.02
CA THR A 26 10.04 40.04 -6.93
C THR A 26 10.21 38.54 -7.19
N PRO A 27 10.90 38.12 -8.28
CA PRO A 27 11.22 36.72 -8.52
C PRO A 27 12.00 36.07 -7.38
N GLU A 28 12.91 36.84 -6.73
CA GLU A 28 13.71 36.37 -5.61
C GLU A 28 12.84 36.07 -4.39
N LEU A 29 11.84 36.92 -4.13
CA LEU A 29 10.88 36.66 -3.05
C LEU A 29 10.05 35.41 -3.34
N ARG A 30 9.58 35.23 -4.57
CA ARG A 30 8.84 34.00 -4.96
C ARG A 30 9.69 32.75 -4.78
N GLN A 31 10.94 32.77 -5.21
CA GLN A 31 11.87 31.63 -5.00
C GLN A 31 12.10 31.35 -3.52
N TRP A 32 12.23 32.40 -2.71
CA TRP A 32 12.40 32.25 -1.27
C TRP A 32 11.15 31.62 -0.61
N ILE A 33 9.94 32.08 -0.95
CA ILE A 33 8.67 31.50 -0.45
C ILE A 33 8.59 30.01 -0.79
N ILE A 34 8.89 29.63 -2.04
CA ILE A 34 8.89 28.24 -2.49
C ILE A 34 9.90 27.42 -1.69
N ALA A 35 11.10 27.93 -1.49
CA ALA A 35 12.15 27.24 -0.73
C ALA A 35 11.76 27.01 0.73
N GLN A 36 11.05 27.97 1.37
CA GLN A 36 10.55 27.80 2.74
C GLN A 36 9.47 26.71 2.80
N ALA A 37 8.56 26.68 1.85
CA ALA A 37 7.51 25.66 1.79
C ALA A 37 8.10 24.26 1.55
N GLN A 38 9.10 24.14 0.66
CA GLN A 38 9.81 22.87 0.42
C GLN A 38 10.61 22.38 1.63
N ALA A 39 11.11 23.30 2.45
CA ALA A 39 11.79 22.99 3.72
C ALA A 39 10.79 22.60 4.85
N GLY A 40 9.48 22.62 4.59
CA GLY A 40 8.45 22.22 5.54
C GLY A 40 8.14 23.26 6.63
N HIS A 41 8.52 24.52 6.44
CA HIS A 41 8.17 25.57 7.39
C HIS A 41 6.68 25.90 7.36
N PRO A 42 6.01 26.02 8.54
CA PRO A 42 4.61 26.41 8.60
C PRO A 42 4.35 27.78 7.97
N PRO A 43 3.20 28.02 7.32
CA PRO A 43 2.86 29.30 6.70
C PRO A 43 3.00 30.50 7.63
N ASP A 44 2.60 30.36 8.89
CA ASP A 44 2.72 31.41 9.92
C ASP A 44 4.18 31.83 10.18
N THR A 45 5.10 30.87 10.15
CA THR A 45 6.54 31.15 10.30
C THR A 45 7.09 31.94 9.12
N VAL A 46 6.65 31.63 7.91
CA VAL A 46 7.04 32.34 6.68
C VAL A 46 6.47 33.76 6.71
N LEU A 47 5.20 33.92 7.06
CA LEU A 47 4.53 35.23 7.20
C LEU A 47 5.23 36.10 8.24
N GLN A 48 5.57 35.57 9.42
CA GLN A 48 6.31 36.29 10.45
C GLN A 48 7.68 36.77 9.95
N ALA A 49 8.41 35.95 9.19
CA ALA A 49 9.70 36.33 8.61
C ALA A 49 9.56 37.44 7.57
N MET A 50 8.50 37.43 6.76
CA MET A 50 8.19 38.51 5.82
C MET A 50 7.86 39.81 6.54
N ARG A 51 7.02 39.75 7.59
CA ARG A 51 6.68 40.93 8.42
C ARG A 51 7.93 41.52 9.11
N ALA A 52 8.79 40.68 9.66
CA ALA A 52 10.06 41.10 10.25
C ALA A 52 11.00 41.78 9.25
N SER A 53 10.86 41.48 7.96
CA SER A 53 11.59 42.11 6.84
C SER A 53 10.89 43.33 6.26
N GLY A 54 9.81 43.81 6.89
CA GLY A 54 9.11 45.04 6.56
C GLY A 54 8.02 44.91 5.51
N TRP A 55 7.53 43.70 5.27
CA TRP A 55 6.37 43.47 4.39
C TRP A 55 5.06 43.74 5.12
N ASP A 56 4.12 44.39 4.43
CA ASP A 56 2.74 44.52 4.89
C ASP A 56 2.09 43.13 4.95
N GLU A 57 1.24 42.90 5.95
CA GLU A 57 0.66 41.59 6.21
C GLU A 57 -0.22 41.09 5.06
N ASP A 58 -1.12 41.96 4.54
CA ASP A 58 -2.04 41.60 3.46
C ASP A 58 -1.27 41.34 2.14
N VAL A 59 -0.22 42.13 1.88
CA VAL A 59 0.65 41.94 0.73
C VAL A 59 1.47 40.65 0.86
N ALA A 60 1.95 40.33 2.04
CA ALA A 60 2.69 39.11 2.31
C ALA A 60 1.81 37.86 2.12
N ILE A 61 0.59 37.87 2.65
CA ILE A 61 -0.38 36.78 2.47
C ILE A 61 -0.69 36.58 0.98
N ALA A 62 -1.05 37.65 0.28
CA ALA A 62 -1.36 37.57 -1.16
C ALA A 62 -0.16 37.07 -1.98
N ALA A 63 1.07 37.49 -1.66
CA ALA A 63 2.28 37.03 -2.32
C ALA A 63 2.57 35.54 -2.08
N MET A 64 2.32 35.06 -0.85
CA MET A 64 2.46 33.64 -0.52
C MET A 64 1.42 32.80 -1.27
N GLU A 65 0.16 33.18 -1.25
CA GLU A 65 -0.93 32.46 -1.93
C GLU A 65 -0.69 32.38 -3.45
N ASP A 66 -0.44 33.52 -4.12
CA ASP A 66 -0.20 33.58 -5.56
C ASP A 66 1.03 32.74 -5.96
N THR A 67 2.12 32.86 -5.18
CA THR A 67 3.35 32.11 -5.44
C THR A 67 3.15 30.61 -5.30
N LEU A 68 2.50 30.13 -4.23
CA LEU A 68 2.29 28.71 -4.00
C LEU A 68 1.26 28.11 -4.94
N GLN A 69 0.19 28.84 -5.29
CA GLN A 69 -0.76 28.39 -6.29
C GLN A 69 -0.11 28.27 -7.67
N GLY A 70 0.68 29.28 -8.07
CA GLY A 70 1.43 29.24 -9.33
C GLY A 70 2.41 28.05 -9.38
N PHE A 71 3.18 27.84 -8.32
CA PHE A 71 4.12 26.73 -8.21
C PHE A 71 3.40 25.35 -8.30
N LEU A 72 2.28 25.18 -7.61
CA LEU A 72 1.49 23.94 -7.67
C LEU A 72 0.91 23.71 -9.07
N ALA A 73 0.40 24.76 -9.71
CA ALA A 73 -0.14 24.67 -11.07
C ALA A 73 0.94 24.28 -12.09
N GLU A 74 2.12 24.88 -12.02
CA GLU A 74 3.27 24.53 -12.88
C GLU A 74 3.76 23.10 -12.62
N HIS A 75 3.81 22.68 -11.35
CA HIS A 75 4.22 21.33 -11.00
C HIS A 75 3.24 20.28 -11.53
N GLN A 76 1.93 20.55 -11.42
CA GLN A 76 0.88 19.72 -11.99
C GLN A 76 0.92 19.68 -13.52
N ALA A 77 1.17 20.83 -14.16
CA ALA A 77 1.31 20.90 -15.61
C ALA A 77 2.51 20.09 -16.11
N ARG A 78 3.68 20.22 -15.47
CA ARG A 78 4.87 19.40 -15.78
C ARG A 78 4.64 17.91 -15.57
N GLN A 79 3.92 17.53 -14.52
CA GLN A 79 3.55 16.13 -14.30
C GLN A 79 2.61 15.61 -15.41
N ARG A 80 1.64 16.41 -15.84
CA ARG A 80 0.75 16.08 -16.96
C ARG A 80 1.51 15.97 -18.28
N GLU A 81 2.43 16.90 -18.56
CA GLU A 81 3.29 16.86 -19.75
C GLU A 81 4.22 15.64 -19.74
N GLN A 82 4.81 15.28 -18.59
CA GLN A 82 5.64 14.09 -18.43
C GLN A 82 4.82 12.79 -18.57
N GLN A 83 3.57 12.79 -18.12
CA GLN A 83 2.65 11.67 -18.33
C GLN A 83 2.20 11.57 -19.79
N GLN A 84 2.02 12.70 -20.50
CA GLN A 84 1.64 12.73 -21.92
C GLN A 84 2.82 12.51 -22.87
N ALA A 85 4.04 12.93 -22.49
CA ALA A 85 5.26 12.73 -23.25
C ALA A 85 5.84 11.31 -23.09
N ARG A 86 5.35 10.53 -22.11
CA ARG A 86 5.61 9.10 -22.06
C ARG A 86 4.89 8.52 -23.28
N PRO A 87 5.60 7.89 -24.26
CA PRO A 87 4.92 7.15 -25.30
C PRO A 87 3.96 6.23 -24.57
N ALA A 88 2.67 6.23 -24.99
CA ALA A 88 1.73 5.27 -24.47
C ALA A 88 2.46 3.92 -24.51
N PRO A 89 2.59 3.19 -23.40
CA PRO A 89 3.17 1.86 -23.46
C PRO A 89 2.38 1.19 -24.59
N GLN A 90 3.07 0.63 -25.56
CA GLN A 90 2.43 -0.37 -26.39
C GLN A 90 2.01 -1.43 -25.40
N ASP A 91 0.74 -1.40 -25.05
CA ASP A 91 0.12 -2.19 -23.97
C ASP A 91 0.05 -3.66 -24.45
N THR A 92 1.20 -4.23 -24.73
CA THR A 92 1.37 -5.66 -24.78
C THR A 92 1.41 -6.09 -23.31
N LEU A 93 0.21 -6.33 -22.77
CA LEU A 93 0.08 -6.92 -21.45
C LEU A 93 1.04 -8.10 -21.34
N PRO A 94 1.77 -8.26 -20.25
CA PRO A 94 2.55 -9.47 -20.01
C PRO A 94 1.66 -10.69 -20.25
N PRO A 95 2.18 -11.78 -20.83
CA PRO A 95 1.38 -12.97 -21.09
C PRO A 95 0.74 -13.48 -19.81
N ALA A 96 -0.52 -13.93 -19.92
CA ALA A 96 -1.20 -14.57 -18.79
C ALA A 96 -0.59 -15.95 -18.53
N VAL A 97 -0.45 -16.28 -17.25
CA VAL A 97 0.00 -17.59 -16.76
C VAL A 97 -1.13 -18.31 -16.05
N PRO A 98 -1.07 -19.64 -15.89
CA PRO A 98 -1.98 -20.37 -15.02
C PRO A 98 -1.93 -19.84 -13.60
N VAL A 99 -3.09 -19.76 -12.96
CA VAL A 99 -3.23 -19.29 -11.58
C VAL A 99 -3.99 -20.29 -10.72
N PRO A 100 -3.75 -20.32 -9.40
CA PRO A 100 -4.61 -21.07 -8.48
C PRO A 100 -6.04 -20.51 -8.55
N ASP A 101 -7.02 -21.40 -8.48
CA ASP A 101 -8.42 -21.03 -8.39
C ASP A 101 -9.25 -22.15 -7.75
N ALA A 102 -10.33 -21.76 -7.08
CA ALA A 102 -11.28 -22.70 -6.52
C ALA A 102 -12.31 -23.13 -7.58
N ALA A 103 -12.75 -24.39 -7.52
CA ALA A 103 -13.76 -24.93 -8.40
C ALA A 103 -15.17 -24.40 -8.02
N ILE A 104 -15.46 -23.15 -8.40
CA ILE A 104 -16.74 -22.47 -8.10
C ILE A 104 -17.55 -22.11 -9.35
N GLY A 105 -17.28 -22.78 -10.49
CA GLY A 105 -17.95 -22.50 -11.77
C GLY A 105 -19.47 -22.62 -11.72
N ASP A 106 -20.00 -23.56 -10.95
CA ASP A 106 -21.45 -23.79 -10.76
C ASP A 106 -22.03 -23.01 -9.58
N SER A 107 -21.31 -22.01 -9.08
CA SER A 107 -21.70 -21.16 -7.95
C SER A 107 -22.08 -21.95 -6.67
N PRO A 108 -21.27 -22.90 -6.21
CA PRO A 108 -21.56 -23.67 -5.02
C PRO A 108 -21.51 -22.80 -3.79
N VAL A 109 -22.39 -23.06 -2.81
CA VAL A 109 -22.32 -22.41 -1.48
C VAL A 109 -21.19 -23.00 -0.64
N TRP A 110 -20.84 -24.26 -0.88
CA TRP A 110 -19.77 -24.97 -0.17
C TRP A 110 -18.85 -25.69 -1.12
N VAL A 111 -17.55 -25.60 -0.87
CA VAL A 111 -16.51 -26.31 -1.60
C VAL A 111 -15.81 -27.29 -0.67
N ASP A 112 -15.52 -28.48 -1.17
CA ASP A 112 -14.71 -29.46 -0.46
C ASP A 112 -13.23 -29.08 -0.56
N ALA A 113 -12.57 -28.90 0.58
CA ALA A 113 -11.16 -28.58 0.67
C ALA A 113 -10.32 -29.78 1.22
N GLY A 114 -10.88 -30.99 1.13
CA GLY A 114 -10.27 -32.26 1.55
C GLY A 114 -10.66 -32.63 2.98
N ASP A 115 -10.09 -32.03 3.96
CA ASP A 115 -10.37 -32.27 5.38
C ASP A 115 -11.53 -31.43 5.96
N ARG A 116 -12.01 -30.46 5.17
CA ARG A 116 -13.05 -29.51 5.58
C ARG A 116 -13.83 -29.00 4.38
N ARG A 117 -15.12 -28.74 4.59
CA ARG A 117 -15.93 -27.96 3.66
C ARG A 117 -15.80 -26.48 4.03
N VAL A 118 -15.51 -25.64 3.05
CA VAL A 118 -15.45 -24.18 3.20
C VAL A 118 -16.63 -23.51 2.50
N GLN A 119 -17.15 -22.46 3.08
CA GLN A 119 -18.26 -21.71 2.51
C GLN A 119 -17.76 -20.65 1.52
N VAL A 120 -18.42 -20.50 0.38
CA VAL A 120 -18.19 -19.36 -0.53
C VAL A 120 -19.11 -18.23 -0.12
N LEU A 121 -18.55 -17.18 0.49
CA LEU A 121 -19.31 -16.01 0.96
C LEU A 121 -19.46 -14.95 -0.13
N MET A 122 -18.45 -14.81 -0.99
CA MET A 122 -18.44 -13.86 -2.09
C MET A 122 -17.45 -14.30 -3.15
N ALA A 123 -17.76 -14.08 -4.42
CA ALA A 123 -16.86 -14.28 -5.53
C ALA A 123 -16.96 -13.13 -6.53
N MET A 124 -15.82 -12.54 -6.87
CA MET A 124 -15.65 -11.52 -7.89
C MET A 124 -14.78 -12.08 -9.03
N LYS A 125 -15.14 -11.76 -10.28
CA LYS A 125 -14.42 -12.27 -11.45
C LYS A 125 -13.21 -11.40 -11.83
N HIS A 126 -13.33 -10.10 -11.63
CA HIS A 126 -12.26 -9.17 -11.97
C HIS A 126 -12.27 -7.94 -11.03
N PRO A 127 -11.27 -7.82 -10.16
CA PRO A 127 -10.22 -8.78 -9.85
C PRO A 127 -10.79 -10.15 -9.48
N ARG A 128 -9.99 -11.20 -9.67
CA ARG A 128 -10.38 -12.50 -9.15
C ARG A 128 -10.21 -12.50 -7.64
N VAL A 129 -11.32 -12.32 -6.90
CA VAL A 129 -11.37 -12.34 -5.43
C VAL A 129 -12.45 -13.30 -4.96
N ILE A 130 -12.14 -14.15 -4.00
CA ILE A 130 -13.10 -15.04 -3.35
C ILE A 130 -12.96 -14.87 -1.83
N VAL A 131 -14.08 -14.70 -1.14
CA VAL A 131 -14.13 -14.72 0.32
C VAL A 131 -14.70 -16.07 0.77
N PHE A 132 -13.91 -16.77 1.58
CA PHE A 132 -14.29 -18.06 2.14
C PHE A 132 -14.66 -17.94 3.62
N GLY A 133 -15.77 -18.53 4.00
CA GLY A 133 -16.14 -18.76 5.40
C GLY A 133 -15.70 -20.14 5.88
N SER A 134 -15.48 -20.27 7.17
CA SER A 134 -15.09 -21.56 7.80
C SER A 134 -13.81 -22.18 7.21
N MET A 135 -12.90 -21.32 6.73
CA MET A 135 -11.59 -21.77 6.22
C MET A 135 -10.74 -22.40 7.30
N LEU A 136 -10.77 -21.84 8.50
CA LEU A 136 -10.11 -22.37 9.69
C LEU A 136 -11.13 -22.61 10.80
N SER A 137 -10.87 -23.59 11.69
CA SER A 137 -11.60 -23.66 12.97
C SER A 137 -11.01 -22.66 13.97
N ASP A 138 -11.76 -22.41 15.07
CA ASP A 138 -11.29 -21.53 16.13
C ASP A 138 -10.01 -22.09 16.78
N GLU A 139 -9.94 -23.41 16.97
CA GLU A 139 -8.78 -24.09 17.54
C GLU A 139 -7.56 -24.00 16.62
N GLU A 140 -7.73 -24.07 15.30
CA GLU A 140 -6.66 -23.90 14.33
C GLU A 140 -6.14 -22.47 14.35
N CYS A 141 -7.02 -21.48 14.41
CA CYS A 141 -6.66 -20.07 14.56
C CYS A 141 -5.83 -19.85 15.82
N ASP A 142 -6.32 -20.34 16.96
CA ASP A 142 -5.68 -20.15 18.25
C ASP A 142 -4.32 -20.89 18.34
N ALA A 143 -4.22 -22.09 17.74
CA ALA A 143 -2.97 -22.85 17.68
C ALA A 143 -1.90 -22.15 16.82
N ILE A 144 -2.29 -21.55 15.67
CA ILE A 144 -1.37 -20.78 14.82
C ILE A 144 -0.88 -19.54 15.57
N VAL A 145 -1.78 -18.78 16.22
CA VAL A 145 -1.42 -17.61 17.02
C VAL A 145 -0.49 -17.97 18.17
N ALA A 146 -0.80 -19.03 18.92
CA ALA A 146 0.02 -19.48 20.06
C ALA A 146 1.44 -19.89 19.63
N ALA A 147 1.56 -20.61 18.51
CA ALA A 147 2.85 -21.02 17.96
C ALA A 147 3.67 -19.85 17.37
N ALA A 148 2.99 -18.84 16.79
CA ALA A 148 3.64 -17.67 16.21
C ALA A 148 4.08 -16.64 17.25
N ARG A 149 3.30 -16.40 18.29
CA ARG A 149 3.46 -15.33 19.29
C ARG A 149 4.88 -15.17 19.84
N PRO A 150 5.59 -16.24 20.27
CA PRO A 150 6.94 -16.11 20.82
C PRO A 150 8.02 -15.75 19.78
N ARG A 151 7.70 -15.86 18.48
CA ARG A 151 8.63 -15.67 17.35
C ARG A 151 8.41 -14.34 16.62
N MET A 152 7.45 -13.51 17.06
CA MET A 152 7.10 -12.28 16.37
C MET A 152 8.20 -11.23 16.45
N ALA A 153 8.64 -10.73 15.29
CA ALA A 153 9.57 -9.62 15.15
C ALA A 153 8.92 -8.48 14.36
N ARG A 154 9.52 -7.28 14.33
CA ARG A 154 9.02 -6.22 13.44
C ARG A 154 9.06 -6.71 11.99
N SER A 155 7.95 -6.53 11.27
CA SER A 155 7.84 -7.01 9.90
C SER A 155 8.77 -6.22 8.97
N GLU A 156 9.43 -6.96 8.08
CA GLU A 156 10.21 -6.41 6.97
C GLU A 156 9.40 -6.50 5.69
N THR A 157 9.65 -5.59 4.75
CA THR A 157 9.13 -5.62 3.39
C THR A 157 10.25 -5.96 2.42
N VAL A 158 9.92 -6.67 1.34
CA VAL A 158 10.90 -7.00 0.30
C VAL A 158 11.30 -5.72 -0.43
N VAL A 159 12.60 -5.42 -0.47
CA VAL A 159 13.16 -4.35 -1.29
C VAL A 159 13.37 -4.87 -2.69
N VAL A 160 12.44 -4.58 -3.60
CA VAL A 160 12.42 -5.15 -4.95
C VAL A 160 13.65 -4.72 -5.78
N ASP A 161 14.25 -3.58 -5.47
CA ASP A 161 15.43 -3.09 -6.18
C ASP A 161 16.74 -3.85 -5.82
N THR A 162 16.80 -4.45 -4.61
CA THR A 162 18.00 -5.17 -4.15
C THR A 162 17.76 -6.67 -3.94
N GLY A 163 16.49 -7.11 -3.90
CA GLY A 163 16.10 -8.47 -3.52
C GLY A 163 16.26 -8.78 -2.03
N GLY A 164 16.64 -7.78 -1.22
CA GLY A 164 16.72 -7.87 0.23
C GLY A 164 15.39 -7.57 0.93
N SER A 165 15.45 -7.41 2.26
CA SER A 165 14.31 -6.96 3.06
C SER A 165 14.72 -5.78 3.95
N GLU A 166 13.75 -4.89 4.23
CA GLU A 166 13.95 -3.76 5.12
C GLU A 166 12.70 -3.51 6.00
N VAL A 167 12.94 -2.92 7.16
CA VAL A 167 11.87 -2.37 8.00
C VAL A 167 11.52 -0.99 7.47
N ASN A 168 10.28 -0.77 7.03
CA ASN A 168 9.81 0.54 6.60
C ASN A 168 8.41 0.87 7.16
N ASP A 169 7.99 2.13 7.02
CA ASP A 169 6.73 2.63 7.56
C ASP A 169 5.51 2.29 6.68
N ALA A 170 5.69 1.63 5.55
CA ALA A 170 4.56 1.14 4.75
C ALA A 170 3.85 -0.04 5.41
N ARG A 171 4.55 -0.74 6.33
CA ARG A 171 4.05 -1.90 7.07
C ARG A 171 4.43 -1.81 8.54
N THR A 172 3.46 -1.53 9.40
CA THR A 172 3.69 -1.29 10.84
C THR A 172 3.38 -2.50 11.72
N SER A 173 3.17 -3.70 11.12
CA SER A 173 2.92 -4.95 11.83
C SER A 173 4.19 -5.59 12.41
N ARG A 174 3.99 -6.60 13.27
CA ARG A 174 5.00 -7.62 13.60
C ARG A 174 4.69 -8.87 12.79
N GLY A 175 5.71 -9.67 12.48
CA GLY A 175 5.54 -10.87 11.67
C GLY A 175 6.55 -11.97 11.99
N MET A 176 6.22 -13.19 11.54
CA MET A 176 7.11 -14.33 11.50
C MET A 176 6.68 -15.28 10.37
N PHE A 177 7.55 -16.20 10.01
CA PHE A 177 7.26 -17.26 9.04
C PHE A 177 7.35 -18.62 9.69
N PHE A 178 6.37 -19.48 9.36
CA PHE A 178 6.52 -20.93 9.50
C PHE A 178 7.10 -21.49 8.21
N GLU A 179 8.03 -22.44 8.35
CA GLU A 179 8.45 -23.27 7.23
C GLU A 179 7.25 -24.09 6.71
N ARG A 180 7.30 -24.51 5.46
CA ARG A 180 6.25 -25.35 4.87
C ARG A 180 6.14 -26.67 5.63
N GLY A 181 4.95 -26.95 6.18
CA GLY A 181 4.69 -28.16 6.96
C GLY A 181 5.36 -28.21 8.33
N GLU A 182 5.85 -27.09 8.85
CA GLU A 182 6.65 -27.00 10.09
C GLU A 182 6.00 -27.68 11.30
N ASN A 183 4.68 -27.62 11.40
CA ASN A 183 3.94 -28.30 12.47
C ASN A 183 2.62 -28.90 11.92
N ALA A 184 1.94 -29.67 12.76
CA ALA A 184 0.75 -30.39 12.34
C ALA A 184 -0.40 -29.50 11.84
N VAL A 185 -0.58 -28.30 12.44
CA VAL A 185 -1.61 -27.37 12.00
C VAL A 185 -1.23 -26.70 10.68
N CYS A 186 0.01 -26.25 10.53
CA CYS A 186 0.51 -25.70 9.25
C CYS A 186 0.37 -26.72 8.12
N LYS A 187 0.83 -27.97 8.34
CA LYS A 187 0.73 -29.04 7.34
C LYS A 187 -0.72 -29.28 6.89
N ARG A 188 -1.66 -29.35 7.83
CA ARG A 188 -3.09 -29.55 7.52
C ARG A 188 -3.68 -28.38 6.75
N VAL A 189 -3.43 -27.15 7.20
CA VAL A 189 -3.93 -25.95 6.55
C VAL A 189 -3.35 -25.78 5.14
N GLU A 190 -2.06 -26.03 4.95
CA GLU A 190 -1.42 -25.96 3.63
C GLU A 190 -1.96 -27.03 2.67
N GLN A 191 -2.24 -28.25 3.13
CA GLN A 191 -2.88 -29.28 2.33
C GLN A 191 -4.30 -28.89 1.94
N ARG A 192 -5.06 -28.29 2.87
CA ARG A 192 -6.40 -27.73 2.62
C ARG A 192 -6.36 -26.66 1.54
N ILE A 193 -5.40 -25.72 1.62
CA ILE A 193 -5.21 -24.65 0.63
C ILE A 193 -4.91 -25.25 -0.74
N ALA A 194 -4.00 -26.21 -0.82
CA ALA A 194 -3.62 -26.86 -2.08
C ALA A 194 -4.82 -27.54 -2.74
N THR A 195 -5.66 -28.25 -1.95
CA THR A 195 -6.89 -28.89 -2.43
C THR A 195 -7.94 -27.86 -2.88
N LEU A 196 -8.21 -26.87 -2.02
CA LEU A 196 -9.23 -25.83 -2.27
C LEU A 196 -8.96 -25.03 -3.55
N LEU A 197 -7.69 -24.67 -3.77
CA LEU A 197 -7.28 -23.81 -4.88
C LEU A 197 -6.73 -24.59 -6.10
N ASN A 198 -6.81 -25.91 -6.05
CA ASN A 198 -6.30 -26.79 -7.09
C ASN A 198 -4.87 -26.41 -7.52
N TRP A 199 -3.98 -26.22 -6.54
CA TRP A 199 -2.60 -25.78 -6.77
C TRP A 199 -1.59 -26.64 -6.02
N PRO A 200 -0.43 -26.99 -6.62
CA PRO A 200 0.54 -27.86 -5.96
C PRO A 200 1.00 -27.28 -4.62
N LEU A 201 0.98 -28.07 -3.57
CA LEU A 201 1.45 -27.69 -2.24
C LEU A 201 2.88 -27.17 -2.25
N VAL A 202 3.74 -27.79 -3.08
CA VAL A 202 5.16 -27.41 -3.20
C VAL A 202 5.38 -26.04 -3.82
N ASN A 203 4.38 -25.50 -4.51
CA ASN A 203 4.40 -24.15 -5.09
C ASN A 203 4.03 -23.06 -4.06
N GLY A 204 3.75 -23.41 -2.82
CA GLY A 204 3.45 -22.45 -1.76
C GLY A 204 4.69 -22.01 -1.00
N GLU A 205 4.80 -20.70 -0.71
CA GLU A 205 5.74 -20.20 0.30
C GLU A 205 5.34 -20.72 1.70
N GLY A 206 6.17 -20.57 2.72
CA GLY A 206 5.78 -20.79 4.10
C GLY A 206 4.61 -19.91 4.53
N LEU A 207 3.97 -20.23 5.66
CA LEU A 207 2.90 -19.36 6.19
C LEU A 207 3.50 -18.16 6.91
N GLN A 208 3.20 -16.96 6.42
CA GLN A 208 3.53 -15.74 7.14
C GLN A 208 2.41 -15.40 8.12
N VAL A 209 2.74 -15.26 9.41
CA VAL A 209 1.80 -14.76 10.42
C VAL A 209 2.13 -13.31 10.72
N LEU A 210 1.09 -12.46 10.76
CA LEU A 210 1.19 -11.04 10.99
C LEU A 210 0.28 -10.62 12.14
N HIS A 211 0.77 -9.69 12.95
CA HIS A 211 0.09 -9.10 14.08
C HIS A 211 0.09 -7.59 13.98
N TYR A 212 -1.10 -7.00 14.04
CA TYR A 212 -1.36 -5.56 13.97
C TYR A 212 -1.99 -5.10 15.27
N LEU A 213 -1.37 -4.13 15.92
CA LEU A 213 -1.90 -3.41 17.08
C LEU A 213 -2.77 -2.22 16.62
N PRO A 214 -3.54 -1.57 17.51
CA PRO A 214 -4.27 -0.34 17.18
C PRO A 214 -3.38 0.70 16.50
N GLY A 215 -3.87 1.28 15.40
CA GLY A 215 -3.13 2.20 14.53
C GLY A 215 -2.24 1.54 13.48
N ALA A 216 -1.98 0.22 13.60
CA ALA A 216 -1.15 -0.48 12.61
C ALA A 216 -1.94 -0.77 11.34
N GLU A 217 -1.27 -0.62 10.20
CA GLU A 217 -1.80 -0.81 8.85
C GLU A 217 -0.78 -1.47 7.93
N TYR A 218 -1.23 -1.85 6.75
CA TYR A 218 -0.36 -2.14 5.62
C TYR A 218 -0.87 -1.38 4.38
N ARG A 219 -0.08 -0.43 3.90
CA ARG A 219 -0.47 0.43 2.77
C ARG A 219 -0.74 -0.39 1.52
N PRO A 220 -1.59 0.09 0.59
CA PRO A 220 -1.89 -0.60 -0.65
C PRO A 220 -0.64 -0.97 -1.45
N HIS A 221 -0.55 -2.24 -1.86
CA HIS A 221 0.58 -2.83 -2.59
C HIS A 221 0.10 -3.97 -3.47
N HIS A 222 0.96 -4.42 -4.36
CA HIS A 222 0.79 -5.65 -5.13
C HIS A 222 1.68 -6.74 -4.55
N ASP A 223 1.21 -7.99 -4.58
CA ASP A 223 1.99 -9.15 -4.12
C ASP A 223 2.89 -9.75 -5.20
N TYR A 224 2.58 -9.51 -6.48
CA TYR A 224 3.48 -9.86 -7.57
C TYR A 224 4.73 -8.97 -7.56
N PHE A 225 5.84 -9.48 -8.06
CA PHE A 225 7.09 -8.74 -8.19
C PHE A 225 7.13 -8.03 -9.54
N ASP A 226 7.39 -6.74 -9.52
CA ASP A 226 7.52 -5.92 -10.73
C ASP A 226 8.70 -6.42 -11.57
N PRO A 227 8.47 -6.90 -12.83
CA PRO A 227 9.53 -7.44 -13.68
C PRO A 227 10.58 -6.42 -14.08
N ASP A 228 10.25 -5.12 -14.04
CA ASP A 228 11.16 -4.03 -14.40
C ASP A 228 12.15 -3.67 -13.26
N LYS A 229 11.98 -4.29 -12.08
CA LYS A 229 12.87 -4.07 -10.95
C LYS A 229 14.06 -5.01 -10.95
N SER A 230 15.26 -4.47 -10.69
CA SER A 230 16.51 -5.18 -10.79
C SER A 230 16.64 -6.40 -9.88
N GLY A 231 16.01 -6.39 -8.70
CA GLY A 231 16.01 -7.51 -7.75
C GLY A 231 15.03 -8.63 -8.07
N THR A 232 14.08 -8.41 -8.99
CA THR A 232 13.00 -9.36 -9.28
C THR A 232 13.53 -10.71 -9.77
N ALA A 233 14.54 -10.73 -10.62
CA ALA A 233 15.14 -11.98 -11.12
C ALA A 233 15.68 -12.87 -9.99
N ALA A 234 16.31 -12.29 -8.97
CA ALA A 234 16.81 -13.02 -7.82
C ALA A 234 15.66 -13.59 -6.95
N ILE A 235 14.59 -12.81 -6.74
CA ILE A 235 13.43 -13.23 -5.96
C ILE A 235 12.63 -14.34 -6.67
N THR A 236 12.45 -14.20 -7.97
CA THR A 236 11.69 -15.16 -8.78
C THR A 236 12.45 -16.42 -9.14
N SER A 237 13.77 -16.46 -8.93
CA SER A 237 14.58 -17.69 -9.09
C SER A 237 14.09 -18.85 -8.21
N ARG A 238 13.38 -18.53 -7.11
CA ARG A 238 12.77 -19.49 -6.20
C ARG A 238 11.29 -19.65 -6.51
N GLY A 239 10.93 -20.50 -7.43
CA GLY A 239 9.54 -20.84 -7.73
C GLY A 239 8.78 -19.91 -8.68
N GLY A 240 9.46 -19.01 -9.38
CA GLY A 240 8.82 -18.09 -10.32
C GLY A 240 8.08 -16.93 -9.65
N GLN A 241 7.18 -16.31 -10.39
CA GLN A 241 6.34 -15.20 -9.92
C GLN A 241 5.31 -15.68 -8.88
N ARG A 242 4.86 -14.79 -7.98
CA ARG A 242 3.63 -15.00 -7.22
C ARG A 242 2.43 -14.87 -8.15
N VAL A 243 1.48 -15.79 -8.02
CA VAL A 243 0.27 -15.86 -8.86
C VAL A 243 -1.03 -15.92 -8.07
N GLY A 244 -0.92 -15.99 -6.74
CA GLY A 244 -2.09 -15.97 -5.87
C GLY A 244 -1.72 -15.77 -4.41
N THR A 245 -2.66 -15.18 -3.67
CA THR A 245 -2.55 -14.88 -2.24
C THR A 245 -3.81 -15.32 -1.53
N LEU A 246 -3.64 -16.01 -0.40
CA LEU A 246 -4.70 -16.32 0.54
C LEU A 246 -4.38 -15.70 1.89
N ILE A 247 -5.23 -14.81 2.38
CA ILE A 247 -5.14 -14.20 3.71
C ILE A 247 -6.22 -14.81 4.59
N MET A 248 -5.82 -15.48 5.67
CA MET A 248 -6.71 -16.12 6.66
C MET A 248 -6.74 -15.25 7.91
N TYR A 249 -7.92 -14.96 8.42
CA TYR A 249 -8.12 -14.16 9.63
C TYR A 249 -8.10 -15.08 10.87
N LEU A 250 -7.15 -14.87 11.76
CA LEU A 250 -6.95 -15.71 12.95
C LEU A 250 -7.71 -15.19 14.17
N ASN A 251 -8.16 -13.93 14.12
CA ASN A 251 -9.08 -13.32 15.09
C ASN A 251 -9.92 -12.25 14.41
N SER A 252 -10.87 -11.67 15.14
CA SER A 252 -11.68 -10.53 14.72
C SER A 252 -11.35 -9.35 15.64
N PRO A 253 -10.74 -8.26 15.14
CA PRO A 253 -10.65 -7.01 15.90
C PRO A 253 -12.06 -6.43 16.12
N GLU A 254 -12.23 -5.60 17.13
CA GLU A 254 -13.50 -4.94 17.43
C GLU A 254 -13.88 -3.92 16.36
N LYS A 255 -12.88 -3.18 15.81
CA LYS A 255 -13.08 -2.20 14.74
C LYS A 255 -11.88 -2.07 13.82
N GLY A 256 -12.14 -1.86 12.53
CA GLY A 256 -11.13 -1.66 11.48
C GLY A 256 -10.43 -2.95 11.07
N GLY A 257 -9.23 -2.81 10.50
CA GLY A 257 -8.39 -3.93 10.10
C GLY A 257 -8.87 -4.70 8.86
N GLY A 258 -9.82 -4.18 8.08
CA GLY A 258 -10.29 -4.80 6.85
C GLY A 258 -9.18 -5.04 5.82
N THR A 259 -9.37 -6.00 4.92
CA THR A 259 -8.52 -6.13 3.73
C THR A 259 -9.18 -5.34 2.60
N THR A 260 -8.49 -4.31 2.09
CA THR A 260 -9.01 -3.38 1.09
C THR A 260 -8.50 -3.68 -0.30
N PHE A 261 -9.33 -3.46 -1.32
CA PHE A 261 -8.98 -3.48 -2.74
C PHE A 261 -9.40 -2.13 -3.34
N PRO A 262 -8.54 -1.10 -3.29
CA PRO A 262 -8.90 0.27 -3.66
C PRO A 262 -9.42 0.43 -5.08
N ASP A 263 -8.84 -0.30 -6.05
CA ASP A 263 -9.21 -0.20 -7.47
C ASP A 263 -10.68 -0.56 -7.76
N VAL A 264 -11.33 -1.25 -6.84
CA VAL A 264 -12.72 -1.72 -7.00
C VAL A 264 -13.61 -1.36 -5.82
N GLY A 265 -13.09 -0.60 -4.84
CA GLY A 265 -13.86 -0.15 -3.68
C GLY A 265 -14.34 -1.29 -2.77
N LEU A 266 -13.64 -2.44 -2.76
CA LEU A 266 -13.98 -3.58 -1.91
C LEU A 266 -13.20 -3.53 -0.62
N GLU A 267 -13.88 -3.76 0.50
CA GLU A 267 -13.27 -4.04 1.80
C GLU A 267 -13.86 -5.33 2.38
N VAL A 268 -12.98 -6.24 2.82
CA VAL A 268 -13.33 -7.52 3.43
C VAL A 268 -13.09 -7.45 4.94
N ALA A 269 -14.16 -7.62 5.73
CA ALA A 269 -14.06 -7.62 7.18
C ALA A 269 -13.22 -8.81 7.70
N PRO A 270 -12.35 -8.59 8.70
CA PRO A 270 -11.49 -9.63 9.25
C PRO A 270 -12.23 -10.48 10.30
N VAL A 271 -13.02 -11.43 9.83
CA VAL A 271 -13.78 -12.35 10.69
C VAL A 271 -12.95 -13.62 10.93
N LYS A 272 -12.75 -13.98 12.21
CA LYS A 272 -12.00 -15.18 12.63
C LYS A 272 -12.47 -16.42 11.88
N GLY A 273 -11.52 -17.21 11.38
CA GLY A 273 -11.77 -18.45 10.62
C GLY A 273 -12.11 -18.24 9.15
N ASN A 274 -12.40 -17.02 8.71
CA ASN A 274 -12.63 -16.71 7.30
C ASN A 274 -11.31 -16.42 6.57
N ALA A 275 -11.36 -16.40 5.23
CA ALA A 275 -10.22 -16.07 4.40
C ALA A 275 -10.64 -15.27 3.16
N VAL A 276 -9.74 -14.45 2.65
CA VAL A 276 -9.84 -13.83 1.32
C VAL A 276 -8.72 -14.37 0.43
N PHE A 277 -9.11 -14.88 -0.72
CA PHE A 277 -8.23 -15.34 -1.78
C PHE A 277 -8.32 -14.40 -2.96
N PHE A 278 -7.19 -14.12 -3.58
CA PHE A 278 -7.12 -13.42 -4.87
C PHE A 278 -5.96 -13.94 -5.70
N SER A 279 -6.19 -14.00 -7.02
CA SER A 279 -5.19 -14.43 -7.98
C SER A 279 -4.95 -13.39 -9.07
N TYR A 280 -3.75 -13.43 -9.63
CA TYR A 280 -3.28 -12.48 -10.63
C TYR A 280 -2.43 -13.22 -11.66
N ASP A 281 -2.94 -13.29 -12.89
CA ASP A 281 -2.38 -14.07 -14.01
C ASP A 281 -1.16 -13.43 -14.66
N ARG A 282 -0.79 -12.22 -14.22
CA ARG A 282 0.35 -11.46 -14.72
C ARG A 282 0.78 -10.40 -13.72
N PRO A 283 2.06 -10.00 -13.72
CA PRO A 283 2.54 -8.92 -12.86
C PRO A 283 2.22 -7.53 -13.47
N HIS A 284 0.93 -7.17 -13.47
CA HIS A 284 0.47 -5.93 -14.08
C HIS A 284 -0.76 -5.36 -13.36
N VAL A 285 -0.88 -4.03 -13.34
CA VAL A 285 -1.99 -3.32 -12.68
C VAL A 285 -3.37 -3.66 -13.27
N SER A 286 -3.43 -4.17 -14.50
CA SER A 286 -4.69 -4.62 -15.10
C SER A 286 -5.37 -5.75 -14.34
N THR A 287 -4.66 -6.49 -13.49
CA THR A 287 -5.24 -7.52 -12.61
C THR A 287 -6.14 -6.91 -11.52
N LYS A 288 -6.01 -5.60 -11.23
CA LYS A 288 -6.73 -4.86 -10.18
C LYS A 288 -6.63 -5.50 -8.80
N THR A 289 -5.50 -6.13 -8.51
CA THR A 289 -5.22 -6.80 -7.24
C THR A 289 -4.39 -5.93 -6.29
N LEU A 290 -4.36 -4.60 -6.51
CA LEU A 290 -3.87 -3.66 -5.52
C LEU A 290 -4.69 -3.86 -4.25
N HIS A 291 -4.02 -4.15 -3.13
CA HIS A 291 -4.70 -4.43 -1.87
C HIS A 291 -3.88 -3.92 -0.68
N GLY A 292 -4.57 -3.74 0.47
CA GLY A 292 -3.93 -3.29 1.69
C GLY A 292 -4.66 -3.79 2.92
N GLY A 293 -4.09 -3.53 4.09
CA GLY A 293 -4.74 -3.74 5.38
C GLY A 293 -5.11 -2.39 6.00
N ALA A 294 -6.41 -2.10 6.10
CA ALA A 294 -6.90 -0.90 6.77
C ALA A 294 -6.38 -0.82 8.22
N PRO A 295 -6.23 0.38 8.78
CA PRO A 295 -5.82 0.53 10.16
C PRO A 295 -6.72 -0.24 11.13
N VAL A 296 -6.11 -0.93 12.10
CA VAL A 296 -6.84 -1.47 13.24
C VAL A 296 -7.24 -0.29 14.13
N ILE A 297 -8.53 -0.12 14.38
CA ILE A 297 -9.04 0.99 15.20
C ILE A 297 -9.15 0.58 16.66
N GLU A 298 -9.71 -0.62 16.91
CA GLU A 298 -9.92 -1.15 18.26
C GLU A 298 -9.65 -2.65 18.30
N GLY A 299 -8.95 -3.11 19.34
CA GLY A 299 -8.47 -4.49 19.47
C GLY A 299 -7.16 -4.75 18.75
N GLU A 300 -6.91 -5.99 18.40
CA GLU A 300 -5.74 -6.43 17.64
C GLU A 300 -6.16 -7.29 16.45
N LYS A 301 -5.32 -7.37 15.42
CA LYS A 301 -5.58 -8.22 14.24
C LYS A 301 -4.43 -9.19 14.04
N TRP A 302 -4.79 -10.48 13.88
CA TRP A 302 -3.88 -11.55 13.51
C TRP A 302 -4.31 -12.17 12.19
N VAL A 303 -3.38 -12.32 11.25
CA VAL A 303 -3.63 -12.99 9.98
C VAL A 303 -2.51 -13.98 9.66
N ALA A 304 -2.84 -15.02 8.90
CA ALA A 304 -1.87 -15.90 8.25
C ALA A 304 -2.00 -15.73 6.74
N THR A 305 -0.90 -15.43 6.06
CA THR A 305 -0.85 -15.24 4.61
C THR A 305 -0.11 -16.40 3.96
N LYS A 306 -0.69 -16.93 2.89
CA LYS A 306 -0.07 -17.93 2.00
C LYS A 306 0.07 -17.35 0.61
N TRP A 307 1.32 -17.21 0.15
CA TRP A 307 1.60 -16.88 -1.25
C TRP A 307 1.83 -18.13 -2.07
N LEU A 308 1.29 -18.14 -3.28
CA LEU A 308 1.38 -19.23 -4.23
C LEU A 308 2.21 -18.79 -5.44
N ARG A 309 3.19 -19.62 -5.79
CA ARG A 309 4.14 -19.39 -6.87
C ARG A 309 3.77 -20.17 -8.12
N GLU A 310 4.29 -19.75 -9.28
CA GLU A 310 4.17 -20.47 -10.56
C GLU A 310 4.74 -21.88 -10.47
N GLY A 311 5.88 -22.04 -9.84
CA GLY A 311 6.61 -23.29 -9.72
C GLY A 311 6.96 -23.66 -8.28
N GLU A 312 7.73 -24.74 -8.12
CA GLU A 312 8.16 -25.24 -6.82
C GLU A 312 9.02 -24.20 -6.09
N PHE A 313 8.59 -23.82 -4.89
CA PHE A 313 9.32 -22.91 -4.00
C PHE A 313 10.28 -23.69 -3.11
N LYS A 314 11.60 -23.46 -3.34
CA LYS A 314 12.69 -24.15 -2.60
C LYS A 314 13.42 -23.20 -1.67
#